data_06d925987a33d233afb77c79762ba294
#
_entry.id   06d925987a33d233afb77c79762ba294
#
_cell.length_a   1.000
_cell.length_b   1.000
_cell.length_c   1.000
_cell.angle_alpha   90.00
_cell.angle_beta   90.00
_cell.angle_gamma   90.00
#
_symmetry.space_group_name_H-M   'P 1'
#
loop_
_entity.id
_entity.type
_entity.pdbx_description
1 polymer ?
#
loop_
_entity_poly.entity_id
_entity_poly.type
_entity_poly.pdbx_seq_one_letter_code
_entity_poly.pdbx_strand_id
1 'polypeptide(L)'
;AFKVFVVDDDPAVRSIICAILEPDYPVDAFESAEACAAQLETTHPDLILLDINLPGMDGYALCRLLKGAPETRAIRVMFVSAHEGSEERIAGYDAGGDDFIVKPFEPEELLRKVKLAQHMILNQRTLAEQIEEAEHLSSLVMASMDETGILLQFMSKLIAMESAQEIAQVVLDLLHRYRLGGVVQTRLGGETLTLSAAGTNLPLETSVIEHVRDQGRIFEFSRRSVHNFERVTLMINQLPLDDPDYCGRLRDHLSVAAQGVDSRLKALQAEESSRRAQEGIRTALENVGNTIIELHIAHRENAEASSALIVNLQETLLNSFYKLGLTDNQEKFLQNMVGDFMAQMVALLDRGIQTQDALSRLSNQLADLRQH
;
A
#
# COMPACT_ATOMS: atom_id res chain seq x y z
N ALA A 1 12.46 3.16 45.71
CA ALA A 1 12.45 4.16 46.80
C ALA A 1 13.71 4.99 46.68
N PHE A 2 13.63 6.32 46.93
CA PHE A 2 14.78 7.23 46.92
C PHE A 2 15.69 6.92 48.12
N LYS A 3 16.91 6.48 47.86
CA LYS A 3 17.86 5.99 48.89
C LYS A 3 18.97 6.98 49.10
N VAL A 4 19.33 7.22 50.38
CA VAL A 4 20.37 8.16 50.78
C VAL A 4 21.51 7.44 51.51
N PHE A 5 22.74 7.73 51.13
CA PHE A 5 23.93 7.35 51.89
C PHE A 5 24.45 8.56 52.67
N VAL A 6 24.90 8.32 53.90
CA VAL A 6 25.50 9.32 54.79
C VAL A 6 26.91 8.89 55.11
N VAL A 7 27.88 9.72 54.76
CA VAL A 7 29.31 9.42 55.02
C VAL A 7 29.90 10.54 55.85
N ASP A 8 30.24 10.25 57.11
CA ASP A 8 30.77 11.20 58.07
C ASP A 8 31.53 10.41 59.11
N ASP A 9 32.72 10.85 59.60
CA ASP A 9 33.47 10.12 60.53
C ASP A 9 32.98 10.36 61.97
N ASP A 10 32.27 11.47 62.24
CA ASP A 10 31.67 11.77 63.56
C ASP A 10 30.35 10.95 63.73
N PRO A 11 30.31 9.99 64.71
CA PRO A 11 29.13 9.21 64.99
C PRO A 11 27.91 10.02 65.44
N ALA A 12 28.12 11.18 66.06
CA ALA A 12 27.05 12.05 66.53
C ALA A 12 26.36 12.73 65.32
N VAL A 13 27.15 13.24 64.35
CA VAL A 13 26.68 13.88 63.15
C VAL A 13 25.92 12.83 62.26
N ARG A 14 26.51 11.65 62.10
CA ARG A 14 25.82 10.55 61.40
C ARG A 14 24.44 10.21 62.00
N SER A 15 24.41 10.04 63.32
CA SER A 15 23.17 9.75 64.05
C SER A 15 22.13 10.85 63.92
N ILE A 16 22.52 12.12 63.95
CA ILE A 16 21.59 13.25 63.72
C ILE A 16 21.05 13.26 62.32
N ILE A 17 21.90 13.09 61.30
CA ILE A 17 21.46 13.06 59.91
C ILE A 17 20.51 11.88 59.66
N CYS A 18 20.83 10.68 60.17
CA CYS A 18 19.98 9.51 60.07
C CYS A 18 18.63 9.76 60.74
N ALA A 19 18.60 10.27 61.97
CA ALA A 19 17.35 10.55 62.68
C ALA A 19 16.45 11.57 61.98
N ILE A 20 17.02 12.52 61.23
CA ILE A 20 16.28 13.51 60.47
C ILE A 20 15.68 12.86 59.15
N LEU A 21 16.43 11.96 58.52
CA LEU A 21 16.05 11.44 57.18
C LEU A 21 15.28 10.11 57.20
N GLU A 22 15.54 9.21 58.17
CA GLU A 22 14.92 7.87 58.26
C GLU A 22 13.39 7.89 58.27
N PRO A 23 12.68 8.90 58.78
CA PRO A 23 11.20 8.92 58.66
C PRO A 23 10.68 8.96 57.23
N ASP A 24 11.43 9.58 56.30
CA ASP A 24 11.01 9.81 54.93
C ASP A 24 11.80 8.99 53.91
N TYR A 25 13.03 8.53 54.26
CA TYR A 25 13.98 7.91 53.34
C TYR A 25 14.68 6.68 53.94
N PRO A 26 14.96 5.63 53.15
CA PRO A 26 15.93 4.58 53.52
C PRO A 26 17.33 5.17 53.51
N VAL A 27 18.02 5.08 54.66
CA VAL A 27 19.34 5.65 54.87
C VAL A 27 20.34 4.55 55.25
N ASP A 28 21.49 4.51 54.60
CA ASP A 28 22.66 3.74 55.03
C ASP A 28 23.76 4.70 55.43
N ALA A 29 24.44 4.46 56.57
CA ALA A 29 25.43 5.33 57.12
C ALA A 29 26.82 4.66 57.18
N PHE A 30 27.86 5.41 56.85
CA PHE A 30 29.23 4.94 56.73
C PHE A 30 30.17 5.87 57.51
N GLU A 31 31.19 5.29 58.14
CA GLU A 31 32.18 6.04 58.92
C GLU A 31 33.37 6.49 58.08
N SER A 32 33.51 6.02 56.84
CA SER A 32 34.62 6.38 55.96
C SER A 32 34.21 6.31 54.48
N ALA A 33 34.97 6.99 53.64
CA ALA A 33 34.84 6.95 52.20
C ALA A 33 35.02 5.54 51.63
N GLU A 34 35.97 4.77 52.19
CA GLU A 34 36.26 3.40 51.76
C GLU A 34 35.11 2.44 52.06
N ALA A 35 34.46 2.58 53.24
CA ALA A 35 33.28 1.78 53.58
C ALA A 35 32.09 2.09 52.64
N CYS A 36 31.90 3.37 52.33
CA CYS A 36 30.90 3.78 51.33
C CYS A 36 31.22 3.22 49.95
N ALA A 37 32.45 3.31 49.47
CA ALA A 37 32.89 2.82 48.18
C ALA A 37 32.69 1.30 48.06
N ALA A 38 33.01 0.52 49.10
CA ALA A 38 32.76 -0.92 49.11
C ALA A 38 31.28 -1.27 49.02
N GLN A 39 30.38 -0.51 49.66
CA GLN A 39 28.92 -0.73 49.57
C GLN A 39 28.35 -0.41 48.20
N LEU A 40 28.94 0.54 47.46
CA LEU A 40 28.54 0.91 46.10
C LEU A 40 28.73 -0.21 45.08
N GLU A 41 29.55 -1.23 45.35
CA GLU A 41 29.64 -2.43 44.51
C GLU A 41 28.34 -3.25 44.50
N THR A 42 27.51 -3.12 45.53
CA THR A 42 26.28 -3.93 45.70
C THR A 42 25.01 -3.09 45.65
N THR A 43 25.09 -1.82 46.04
CA THR A 43 23.91 -0.96 46.19
C THR A 43 24.23 0.47 45.77
N HIS A 44 23.44 1.02 44.87
CA HIS A 44 23.58 2.42 44.44
C HIS A 44 22.50 3.30 45.07
N PRO A 45 22.88 4.34 45.85
CA PRO A 45 21.97 5.35 46.36
C PRO A 45 21.60 6.36 45.26
N ASP A 46 20.55 7.13 45.51
CA ASP A 46 20.19 8.28 44.68
C ASP A 46 20.95 9.55 45.06
N LEU A 47 21.29 9.67 46.36
CA LEU A 47 22.00 10.80 46.93
C LEU A 47 23.01 10.31 47.95
N ILE A 48 24.22 10.94 47.99
CA ILE A 48 25.21 10.77 49.02
C ILE A 48 25.37 12.11 49.73
N LEU A 49 25.15 12.11 51.06
CA LEU A 49 25.58 13.19 51.95
C LEU A 49 27.00 12.88 52.44
N LEU A 50 27.96 13.69 52.05
CA LEU A 50 29.39 13.36 52.16
C LEU A 50 30.14 14.42 52.95
N ASP A 51 30.72 14.03 54.09
CA ASP A 51 31.65 14.91 54.73
C ASP A 51 32.95 15.07 53.94
N ILE A 52 33.50 16.26 53.96
CA ILE A 52 34.76 16.59 53.28
C ILE A 52 35.93 16.01 54.02
N ASN A 53 35.94 16.17 55.35
CA ASN A 53 37.08 15.89 56.22
C ASN A 53 37.00 14.46 56.76
N LEU A 54 37.18 13.47 55.94
CA LEU A 54 37.19 12.06 56.31
C LEU A 54 38.61 11.54 56.51
N PRO A 55 38.82 10.61 57.45
CA PRO A 55 40.12 9.95 57.63
C PRO A 55 40.41 9.02 56.46
N GLY A 56 41.67 9.01 56.00
CA GLY A 56 42.03 8.19 54.81
C GLY A 56 41.71 8.87 53.48
N MET A 57 40.72 8.43 52.77
CA MET A 57 40.19 9.06 51.52
C MET A 57 39.32 10.26 51.96
N ASP A 58 39.64 11.47 51.50
CA ASP A 58 38.81 12.65 51.75
C ASP A 58 37.51 12.62 50.85
N GLY A 59 36.54 13.44 51.27
CA GLY A 59 35.25 13.50 50.55
C GLY A 59 35.37 13.95 49.09
N TYR A 60 36.32 14.83 48.77
CA TYR A 60 36.53 15.26 47.38
C TYR A 60 37.11 14.13 46.52
N ALA A 61 38.00 13.30 47.07
CA ALA A 61 38.55 12.15 46.35
C ALA A 61 37.49 11.12 46.09
N LEU A 62 36.59 10.80 47.04
CA LEU A 62 35.44 9.93 46.82
C LEU A 62 34.50 10.50 45.76
N CYS A 63 34.18 11.80 45.82
CA CYS A 63 33.33 12.44 44.82
C CYS A 63 33.91 12.31 43.41
N ARG A 64 35.20 12.61 43.23
CA ARG A 64 35.87 12.43 41.92
C ARG A 64 35.85 10.98 41.43
N LEU A 65 36.04 10.02 42.32
CA LEU A 65 35.95 8.60 41.99
C LEU A 65 34.55 8.25 41.50
N LEU A 66 33.50 8.69 42.21
CA LEU A 66 32.10 8.45 41.80
C LEU A 66 31.73 9.07 40.45
N LYS A 67 32.15 10.32 40.26
CA LYS A 67 31.83 11.04 38.99
C LYS A 67 32.67 10.56 37.81
N GLY A 68 33.80 9.89 38.06
CA GLY A 68 34.67 9.30 37.03
C GLY A 68 34.21 7.94 36.50
N ALA A 69 33.40 7.21 37.24
CA ALA A 69 32.92 5.89 36.84
C ALA A 69 31.51 5.96 36.20
N PRO A 70 31.27 5.31 35.07
CA PRO A 70 29.97 5.34 34.37
C PRO A 70 28.79 4.89 35.22
N GLU A 71 28.99 3.89 36.07
CA GLU A 71 27.97 3.28 36.92
C GLU A 71 27.51 4.18 38.06
N THR A 72 28.42 5.04 38.57
CA THR A 72 28.18 5.87 39.78
C THR A 72 28.08 7.37 39.48
N ARG A 73 28.45 7.81 38.28
CA ARG A 73 28.46 9.25 37.93
C ARG A 73 27.10 9.94 38.07
N ALA A 74 26.01 9.17 37.93
CA ALA A 74 24.64 9.67 38.03
C ALA A 74 24.21 9.91 39.50
N ILE A 75 24.93 9.34 40.49
CA ILE A 75 24.65 9.53 41.90
C ILE A 75 24.91 10.97 42.24
N ARG A 76 23.94 11.63 42.89
CA ARG A 76 24.11 13.00 43.38
C ARG A 76 24.96 13.01 44.66
N VAL A 77 25.85 13.96 44.72
CA VAL A 77 26.73 14.17 45.91
C VAL A 77 26.49 15.54 46.50
N MET A 78 26.06 15.58 47.76
CA MET A 78 25.90 16.80 48.54
C MET A 78 26.94 16.81 49.65
N PHE A 79 27.85 17.76 49.61
CA PHE A 79 28.86 17.89 50.65
C PHE A 79 28.27 18.43 51.94
N VAL A 80 28.72 17.90 53.08
CA VAL A 80 28.39 18.36 54.43
C VAL A 80 29.70 18.78 55.13
N SER A 81 29.91 20.07 55.36
CA SER A 81 31.23 20.60 55.89
C SER A 81 31.07 21.54 57.04
N ALA A 82 32.07 21.56 57.91
CA ALA A 82 32.17 22.51 59.03
C ALA A 82 32.61 23.93 58.64
N HIS A 83 33.02 24.12 57.35
CA HIS A 83 33.55 25.40 56.87
C HIS A 83 32.73 26.01 55.77
N GLU A 84 32.57 27.33 55.78
CA GLU A 84 31.79 28.12 54.84
C GLU A 84 32.65 28.81 53.76
N GLY A 85 33.93 28.45 53.67
CA GLY A 85 34.91 29.12 52.83
C GLY A 85 34.57 29.00 51.33
N SER A 86 34.81 30.08 50.57
CA SER A 86 34.65 30.09 49.13
C SER A 86 35.55 29.08 48.43
N GLU A 87 36.72 28.82 48.96
CA GLU A 87 37.69 27.85 48.43
C GLU A 87 37.17 26.41 48.49
N GLU A 88 36.53 26.03 49.61
CA GLU A 88 35.97 24.69 49.81
C GLU A 88 34.74 24.44 48.87
N ARG A 89 33.92 25.47 48.68
CA ARG A 89 32.82 25.38 47.74
C ARG A 89 33.30 25.20 46.29
N ILE A 90 34.36 25.92 45.92
CA ILE A 90 34.99 25.77 44.60
C ILE A 90 35.58 24.36 44.45
N ALA A 91 36.31 23.88 45.47
CA ALA A 91 36.88 22.53 45.44
C ALA A 91 35.81 21.43 45.37
N GLY A 92 34.67 21.60 46.05
CA GLY A 92 33.53 20.71 45.98
C GLY A 92 32.90 20.69 44.57
N TYR A 93 32.73 21.84 43.97
CA TYR A 93 32.26 21.97 42.60
C TYR A 93 33.22 21.33 41.58
N ASP A 94 34.53 21.60 41.72
CA ASP A 94 35.56 21.00 40.85
C ASP A 94 35.68 19.48 41.01
N ALA A 95 35.33 18.94 42.18
CA ALA A 95 35.21 17.50 42.42
C ALA A 95 33.96 16.89 41.80
N GLY A 96 33.05 17.69 41.28
CA GLY A 96 31.80 17.25 40.67
C GLY A 96 30.60 17.13 41.62
N GLY A 97 30.70 17.73 42.84
CA GLY A 97 29.59 17.78 43.78
C GLY A 97 28.42 18.61 43.27
N ASP A 98 27.21 18.20 43.65
CA ASP A 98 25.95 18.76 43.16
C ASP A 98 25.38 19.85 44.07
N ASP A 99 25.63 19.77 45.39
CA ASP A 99 25.20 20.77 46.39
C ASP A 99 26.09 20.71 47.63
N PHE A 100 25.85 21.65 48.55
CA PHE A 100 26.65 21.85 49.76
C PHE A 100 25.77 22.24 50.97
N ILE A 101 26.05 21.72 52.15
CA ILE A 101 25.42 22.11 53.41
C ILE A 101 26.48 22.38 54.48
N VAL A 102 26.28 23.40 55.27
CA VAL A 102 27.27 23.83 56.32
C VAL A 102 26.83 23.33 57.66
N LYS A 103 27.81 22.75 58.46
CA LYS A 103 27.59 22.38 59.83
C LYS A 103 27.86 23.61 60.71
N PRO A 104 27.07 23.89 61.78
CA PRO A 104 25.84 23.22 62.14
C PRO A 104 24.67 23.64 61.22
N PHE A 105 23.81 22.71 60.84
CA PHE A 105 22.64 22.92 60.01
C PHE A 105 21.34 22.65 60.76
N GLU A 106 20.30 23.35 60.37
CA GLU A 106 18.97 23.10 60.91
C GLU A 106 18.32 21.87 60.19
N PRO A 107 17.57 21.01 60.93
CA PRO A 107 16.93 19.83 60.35
C PRO A 107 16.07 20.15 59.12
N GLU A 108 15.37 21.26 59.14
CA GLU A 108 14.51 21.72 58.05
C GLU A 108 15.30 22.08 56.77
N GLU A 109 16.51 22.60 56.93
CA GLU A 109 17.43 22.93 55.82
C GLU A 109 17.91 21.66 55.14
N LEU A 110 18.36 20.66 55.88
CA LEU A 110 18.77 19.37 55.37
C LEU A 110 17.63 18.69 54.61
N LEU A 111 16.44 18.58 55.22
CA LEU A 111 15.26 17.98 54.59
C LEU A 111 14.86 18.70 53.30
N ARG A 112 14.88 20.04 53.29
CA ARG A 112 14.56 20.82 52.09
C ARG A 112 15.53 20.55 50.96
N LYS A 113 16.84 20.48 51.23
CA LYS A 113 17.87 20.19 50.24
C LYS A 113 17.74 18.76 49.69
N VAL A 114 17.50 17.78 50.54
CA VAL A 114 17.30 16.38 50.14
C VAL A 114 16.01 16.23 49.28
N LYS A 115 14.92 16.90 49.68
CA LYS A 115 13.67 16.92 48.85
C LYS A 115 13.92 17.57 47.50
N LEU A 116 14.67 18.66 47.42
CA LEU A 116 15.00 19.29 46.15
C LEU A 116 15.83 18.35 45.28
N ALA A 117 16.83 17.66 45.81
CA ALA A 117 17.62 16.68 45.10
C ALA A 117 16.73 15.52 44.59
N GLN A 118 15.82 15.02 45.43
CA GLN A 118 14.84 13.99 45.04
C GLN A 118 13.99 14.44 43.88
N HIS A 119 13.40 15.63 43.94
CA HIS A 119 12.58 16.17 42.84
C HIS A 119 13.37 16.29 41.54
N MET A 120 14.61 16.75 41.61
CA MET A 120 15.45 16.86 40.40
C MET A 120 15.73 15.49 39.78
N ILE A 121 16.05 14.47 40.59
CA ILE A 121 16.32 13.11 40.12
C ILE A 121 15.10 12.48 39.53
N LEU A 122 13.94 12.59 40.19
CA LEU A 122 12.67 12.05 39.68
C LEU A 122 12.26 12.68 38.36
N ASN A 123 12.34 14.01 38.27
CA ASN A 123 12.02 14.72 37.01
C ASN A 123 12.95 14.31 35.89
N GLN A 124 14.25 14.15 36.17
CA GLN A 124 15.20 13.71 35.16
C GLN A 124 14.94 12.29 34.68
N ARG A 125 14.52 11.35 35.56
CA ARG A 125 14.12 9.99 35.20
C ARG A 125 12.85 10.00 34.36
N THR A 126 11.81 10.73 34.79
CA THR A 126 10.55 10.84 34.05
C THR A 126 10.79 11.43 32.66
N LEU A 127 11.64 12.44 32.53
CA LEU A 127 11.97 13.02 31.23
C LEU A 127 12.72 12.00 30.32
N ALA A 128 13.66 11.23 30.89
CA ALA A 128 14.37 10.20 30.14
C ALA A 128 13.43 9.10 29.63
N GLU A 129 12.49 8.64 30.48
CA GLU A 129 11.45 7.69 30.12
C GLU A 129 10.53 8.23 28.98
N GLN A 130 10.12 9.51 29.09
CA GLN A 130 9.31 10.15 28.04
C GLN A 130 10.05 10.29 26.71
N ILE A 131 11.35 10.56 26.74
CA ILE A 131 12.18 10.62 25.51
C ILE A 131 12.25 9.24 24.87
N GLU A 132 12.52 8.19 25.64
CA GLU A 132 12.57 6.81 25.13
C GLU A 132 11.24 6.36 24.52
N GLU A 133 10.12 6.67 25.18
CA GLU A 133 8.77 6.43 24.64
C GLU A 133 8.52 7.21 23.34
N ALA A 134 8.91 8.48 23.28
CA ALA A 134 8.75 9.31 22.09
C ALA A 134 9.61 8.82 20.93
N GLU A 135 10.84 8.39 21.18
CA GLU A 135 11.73 7.80 20.17
C GLU A 135 11.16 6.49 19.64
N HIS A 136 10.62 5.64 20.52
CA HIS A 136 9.97 4.38 20.13
C HIS A 136 8.75 4.63 19.26
N LEU A 137 7.85 5.54 19.67
CA LEU A 137 6.68 5.95 18.87
C LEU A 137 7.09 6.53 17.50
N SER A 138 8.10 7.39 17.48
CA SER A 138 8.62 7.99 16.24
C SER A 138 9.13 6.91 15.29
N SER A 139 9.85 5.93 15.79
CA SER A 139 10.34 4.78 15.02
C SER A 139 9.21 3.96 14.41
N LEU A 140 8.16 3.67 15.20
CA LEU A 140 6.96 2.95 14.71
C LEU A 140 6.22 3.73 13.62
N VAL A 141 6.05 5.04 13.80
CA VAL A 141 5.40 5.90 12.79
C VAL A 141 6.20 5.93 11.50
N MET A 142 7.53 6.09 11.56
CA MET A 142 8.38 6.08 10.37
C MET A 142 8.29 4.74 9.63
N ALA A 143 8.36 3.62 10.34
CA ALA A 143 8.20 2.30 9.74
C ALA A 143 6.84 2.13 9.04
N SER A 144 5.76 2.58 9.66
CA SER A 144 4.41 2.55 9.08
C SER A 144 4.28 3.45 7.85
N MET A 145 4.94 4.62 7.84
CA MET A 145 4.97 5.50 6.67
C MET A 145 5.72 4.88 5.50
N ASP A 146 6.85 4.22 5.75
CA ASP A 146 7.60 3.50 4.73
C ASP A 146 6.78 2.36 4.12
N GLU A 147 6.13 1.56 4.96
CA GLU A 147 5.23 0.48 4.52
C GLU A 147 4.10 1.01 3.63
N THR A 148 3.46 2.10 4.05
CA THR A 148 2.40 2.76 3.27
C THR A 148 2.93 3.33 1.95
N GLY A 149 4.13 3.90 1.96
CA GLY A 149 4.81 4.39 0.77
C GLY A 149 5.08 3.28 -0.26
N ILE A 150 5.44 2.09 0.22
CA ILE A 150 5.61 0.90 -0.63
C ILE A 150 4.28 0.52 -1.30
N LEU A 151 3.17 0.50 -0.54
CA LEU A 151 1.84 0.18 -1.08
C LEU A 151 1.38 1.20 -2.11
N LEU A 152 1.55 2.50 -1.85
CA LEU A 152 1.16 3.56 -2.79
C LEU A 152 1.93 3.47 -4.11
N GLN A 153 3.24 3.22 -4.05
CA GLN A 153 4.05 3.01 -5.25
C GLN A 153 3.61 1.77 -6.03
N PHE A 154 3.27 0.69 -5.34
CA PHE A 154 2.69 -0.51 -5.95
C PHE A 154 1.38 -0.18 -6.66
N MET A 155 0.43 0.49 -5.99
CA MET A 155 -0.86 0.85 -6.58
C MET A 155 -0.71 1.75 -7.82
N SER A 156 0.24 2.69 -7.79
CA SER A 156 0.55 3.53 -8.94
C SER A 156 1.09 2.73 -10.14
N LYS A 157 1.98 1.77 -9.90
CA LYS A 157 2.49 0.89 -10.96
C LYS A 157 1.40 -0.03 -11.51
N LEU A 158 0.55 -0.58 -10.63
CA LEU A 158 -0.49 -1.53 -10.99
C LEU A 158 -1.46 -1.00 -12.05
N ILE A 159 -1.78 0.30 -12.01
CA ILE A 159 -2.70 0.95 -12.96
C ILE A 159 -2.17 0.88 -14.40
N ALA A 160 -0.85 0.93 -14.58
CA ALA A 160 -0.20 0.91 -15.89
C ALA A 160 0.01 -0.50 -16.47
N MET A 161 -0.26 -1.57 -15.71
CA MET A 161 -0.03 -2.94 -16.16
C MET A 161 -1.12 -3.39 -17.14
N GLU A 162 -0.72 -3.99 -18.26
CA GLU A 162 -1.61 -4.39 -19.37
C GLU A 162 -1.82 -5.90 -19.46
N SER A 163 -1.09 -6.70 -18.67
CA SER A 163 -1.20 -8.16 -18.68
C SER A 163 -1.26 -8.77 -17.29
N ALA A 164 -1.87 -9.97 -17.20
CA ALA A 164 -1.89 -10.74 -15.95
C ALA A 164 -0.48 -11.11 -15.45
N GLN A 165 0.46 -11.31 -16.38
CA GLN A 165 1.85 -11.63 -16.06
C GLN A 165 2.59 -10.44 -15.45
N GLU A 166 2.45 -9.23 -16.02
CA GLU A 166 3.01 -8.00 -15.47
C GLU A 166 2.45 -7.71 -14.08
N ILE A 167 1.13 -7.87 -13.90
CA ILE A 167 0.47 -7.71 -12.61
C ILE A 167 1.04 -8.69 -11.57
N ALA A 168 1.19 -9.96 -11.93
CA ALA A 168 1.75 -10.96 -11.02
C ALA A 168 3.20 -10.61 -10.64
N GLN A 169 4.01 -10.10 -11.57
CA GLN A 169 5.38 -9.69 -11.31
C GLN A 169 5.44 -8.49 -10.36
N VAL A 170 4.62 -7.47 -10.56
CA VAL A 170 4.57 -6.29 -9.68
C VAL A 170 4.10 -6.67 -8.27
N VAL A 171 3.23 -7.67 -8.12
CA VAL A 171 2.87 -8.21 -6.80
C VAL A 171 4.05 -8.91 -6.14
N LEU A 172 4.82 -9.72 -6.87
CA LEU A 172 6.03 -10.34 -6.32
C LEU A 172 7.06 -9.30 -5.89
N ASP A 173 7.21 -8.22 -6.65
CA ASP A 173 8.08 -7.09 -6.29
C ASP A 173 7.59 -6.39 -5.00
N LEU A 174 6.27 -6.25 -4.81
CA LEU A 174 5.68 -5.76 -3.57
C LEU A 174 6.03 -6.67 -2.39
N LEU A 175 5.83 -7.99 -2.53
CA LEU A 175 6.17 -8.95 -1.49
C LEU A 175 7.64 -8.89 -1.13
N HIS A 176 8.52 -8.80 -2.13
CA HIS A 176 9.96 -8.68 -1.92
C HIS A 176 10.32 -7.42 -1.12
N ARG A 177 9.70 -6.28 -1.43
CA ARG A 177 9.91 -5.02 -0.68
C ARG A 177 9.45 -5.11 0.77
N TYR A 178 8.40 -5.87 1.06
CA TYR A 178 7.98 -6.22 2.42
C TYR A 178 8.83 -7.34 3.05
N ARG A 179 9.89 -7.80 2.36
CA ARG A 179 10.74 -8.93 2.78
C ARG A 179 9.95 -10.22 2.98
N LEU A 180 8.90 -10.41 2.19
CA LEU A 180 8.06 -11.59 2.18
C LEU A 180 8.29 -12.41 0.93
N GLY A 181 8.20 -13.73 1.08
CA GLY A 181 8.07 -14.65 -0.04
C GLY A 181 6.62 -15.03 -0.26
N GLY A 182 6.26 -15.36 -1.49
CA GLY A 182 4.90 -15.79 -1.77
C GLY A 182 4.67 -16.26 -3.18
N VAL A 183 3.42 -16.63 -3.45
CA VAL A 183 2.90 -17.08 -4.73
C VAL A 183 1.70 -16.25 -5.10
N VAL A 184 1.65 -15.84 -6.34
CA VAL A 184 0.55 -15.08 -6.93
C VAL A 184 -0.14 -15.95 -7.96
N GLN A 185 -1.43 -16.14 -7.84
CA GLN A 185 -2.25 -16.77 -8.88
C GLN A 185 -3.25 -15.75 -9.42
N THR A 186 -3.18 -15.46 -10.72
CA THR A 186 -4.12 -14.59 -11.42
C THR A 186 -5.01 -15.40 -12.36
N ARG A 187 -6.24 -14.95 -12.55
CA ARG A 187 -7.27 -15.57 -13.39
C ARG A 187 -7.87 -14.51 -14.30
N LEU A 188 -7.64 -14.64 -15.62
CA LEU A 188 -8.11 -13.69 -16.62
C LEU A 188 -8.53 -14.42 -17.89
N GLY A 189 -9.74 -14.16 -18.38
CA GLY A 189 -10.22 -14.71 -19.66
C GLY A 189 -10.31 -16.24 -19.72
N GLY A 190 -10.42 -16.92 -18.57
CA GLY A 190 -10.40 -18.38 -18.47
C GLY A 190 -9.00 -18.99 -18.31
N GLU A 191 -7.96 -18.20 -18.42
CA GLU A 191 -6.59 -18.60 -18.17
C GLU A 191 -6.20 -18.38 -16.72
N THR A 192 -5.41 -19.29 -16.15
CA THR A 192 -4.86 -19.19 -14.80
C THR A 192 -3.34 -19.18 -14.89
N LEU A 193 -2.73 -18.13 -14.34
CA LEU A 193 -1.28 -18.00 -14.22
C LEU A 193 -0.89 -18.07 -12.74
N THR A 194 -0.01 -19.00 -12.38
CA THR A 194 0.60 -19.08 -11.04
C THR A 194 2.07 -18.75 -11.14
N LEU A 195 2.52 -17.75 -10.35
CA LEU A 195 3.89 -17.23 -10.39
C LEU A 195 4.46 -17.05 -8.99
N SER A 196 5.74 -17.37 -8.84
CA SER A 196 6.54 -17.05 -7.65
C SER A 196 7.92 -16.51 -8.08
N ALA A 197 8.73 -16.12 -7.11
CA ALA A 197 10.13 -15.74 -7.37
C ALA A 197 10.95 -16.90 -7.98
N ALA A 198 10.55 -18.17 -7.78
CA ALA A 198 11.19 -19.36 -8.36
C ALA A 198 10.67 -19.71 -9.77
N GLY A 199 9.68 -18.99 -10.30
CA GLY A 199 9.07 -19.24 -11.61
C GLY A 199 7.64 -19.76 -11.55
N THR A 200 7.21 -20.45 -12.60
CA THR A 200 5.81 -20.88 -12.82
C THR A 200 5.55 -22.36 -12.54
N ASN A 201 6.58 -23.19 -12.38
CA ASN A 201 6.41 -24.63 -12.11
C ASN A 201 6.18 -24.90 -10.62
N LEU A 202 4.94 -24.72 -10.15
CA LEU A 202 4.53 -24.69 -8.74
C LEU A 202 3.34 -25.63 -8.49
N PRO A 203 3.48 -26.95 -8.72
CA PRO A 203 2.34 -27.88 -8.63
C PRO A 203 1.77 -28.00 -7.21
N LEU A 204 2.62 -27.94 -6.18
CA LEU A 204 2.19 -28.02 -4.79
C LEU A 204 1.43 -26.75 -4.37
N GLU A 205 2.00 -25.59 -4.65
CA GLU A 205 1.41 -24.29 -4.31
C GLU A 205 0.08 -24.09 -5.04
N THR A 206 -0.01 -24.48 -6.29
CA THR A 206 -1.25 -24.43 -7.08
C THR A 206 -2.32 -25.30 -6.44
N SER A 207 -1.99 -26.54 -6.05
CA SER A 207 -2.93 -27.43 -5.37
C SER A 207 -3.40 -26.90 -4.02
N VAL A 208 -2.50 -26.27 -3.24
CA VAL A 208 -2.87 -25.63 -1.98
C VAL A 208 -3.82 -24.45 -2.21
N ILE A 209 -3.52 -23.58 -3.17
CA ILE A 209 -4.36 -22.43 -3.51
C ILE A 209 -5.75 -22.88 -3.93
N GLU A 210 -5.86 -23.91 -4.75
CA GLU A 210 -7.15 -24.48 -5.17
C GLU A 210 -7.97 -25.00 -4.00
N HIS A 211 -7.31 -25.66 -3.03
CA HIS A 211 -7.98 -26.22 -1.85
C HIS A 211 -8.49 -25.15 -0.88
N VAL A 212 -7.74 -24.04 -0.70
CA VAL A 212 -8.09 -22.98 0.26
C VAL A 212 -8.92 -21.85 -0.35
N ARG A 213 -9.15 -21.87 -1.65
CA ARG A 213 -9.86 -20.84 -2.40
C ARG A 213 -11.24 -20.51 -1.86
N ASP A 214 -11.96 -21.55 -1.42
CA ASP A 214 -13.36 -21.45 -0.96
C ASP A 214 -13.46 -21.25 0.56
N GLN A 215 -12.33 -21.17 1.29
CA GLN A 215 -12.31 -21.11 2.75
C GLN A 215 -12.44 -19.69 3.34
N GLY A 216 -12.64 -18.68 2.49
CA GLY A 216 -12.86 -17.30 2.91
C GLY A 216 -11.91 -16.31 2.24
N ARG A 217 -12.15 -15.00 2.49
CA ARG A 217 -11.38 -13.92 1.85
C ARG A 217 -9.93 -13.86 2.34
N ILE A 218 -9.71 -14.10 3.63
CA ILE A 218 -8.39 -14.22 4.24
C ILE A 218 -8.39 -15.52 5.04
N PHE A 219 -7.43 -16.37 4.76
CA PHE A 219 -7.24 -17.65 5.42
C PHE A 219 -5.79 -17.76 5.89
N GLU A 220 -5.60 -18.08 7.18
CA GLU A 220 -4.28 -18.20 7.79
C GLU A 220 -4.04 -19.61 8.31
N PHE A 221 -2.87 -20.14 8.06
CA PHE A 221 -2.45 -21.42 8.58
C PHE A 221 -0.94 -21.46 8.81
N SER A 222 -0.50 -21.93 9.97
CA SER A 222 0.90 -21.94 10.36
C SER A 222 1.51 -20.52 10.25
N ARG A 223 2.55 -20.32 9.45
CA ARG A 223 3.17 -19.01 9.17
C ARG A 223 2.80 -18.47 7.78
N ARG A 224 1.64 -18.83 7.26
CA ARG A 224 1.17 -18.43 5.92
C ARG A 224 -0.15 -17.69 6.00
N SER A 225 -0.34 -16.75 5.09
CA SER A 225 -1.62 -16.07 4.85
C SER A 225 -2.00 -16.19 3.38
N VAL A 226 -3.27 -16.44 3.12
CA VAL A 226 -3.84 -16.51 1.77
C VAL A 226 -4.92 -15.45 1.67
N HIS A 227 -4.82 -14.59 0.66
CA HIS A 227 -5.80 -13.57 0.35
C HIS A 227 -6.53 -13.97 -0.93
N ASN A 228 -7.79 -14.36 -0.81
CA ASN A 228 -8.63 -14.87 -1.89
C ASN A 228 -9.54 -13.77 -2.44
N PHE A 229 -9.42 -13.51 -3.74
CA PHE A 229 -10.31 -12.65 -4.51
C PHE A 229 -10.76 -13.38 -5.78
N GLU A 230 -11.74 -12.84 -6.47
CA GLU A 230 -12.33 -13.50 -7.63
C GLU A 230 -11.29 -13.82 -8.72
N ARG A 231 -10.42 -12.85 -9.01
CA ARG A 231 -9.42 -12.93 -10.10
C ARG A 231 -7.99 -13.09 -9.64
N VAL A 232 -7.74 -12.99 -8.33
CA VAL A 232 -6.40 -13.16 -7.77
C VAL A 232 -6.44 -13.90 -6.45
N THR A 233 -5.43 -14.73 -6.22
CA THR A 233 -5.10 -15.30 -4.91
C THR A 233 -3.64 -15.03 -4.62
N LEU A 234 -3.36 -14.42 -3.47
CA LEU A 234 -2.01 -14.22 -2.95
C LEU A 234 -1.79 -15.19 -1.80
N MET A 235 -0.78 -16.04 -1.90
CA MET A 235 -0.32 -16.88 -0.80
C MET A 235 1.04 -16.37 -0.33
N ILE A 236 1.08 -15.88 0.89
CA ILE A 236 2.27 -15.32 1.54
C ILE A 236 2.90 -16.38 2.41
N ASN A 237 4.21 -16.58 2.29
CA ASN A 237 5.00 -17.48 3.10
C ASN A 237 5.73 -16.70 4.21
N GLN A 238 5.93 -17.31 5.36
CA GLN A 238 6.79 -16.82 6.44
C GLN A 238 6.38 -15.45 6.99
N LEU A 239 5.12 -15.31 7.42
CA LEU A 239 4.68 -14.13 8.15
C LEU A 239 5.53 -13.88 9.40
N PRO A 240 5.86 -12.63 9.73
CA PRO A 240 6.64 -12.24 10.91
C PRO A 240 5.77 -12.27 12.18
N LEU A 241 5.40 -13.48 12.63
CA LEU A 241 4.52 -13.66 13.80
C LEU A 241 5.15 -13.20 15.11
N ASP A 242 6.44 -12.92 15.12
CA ASP A 242 7.20 -12.43 16.26
C ASP A 242 6.91 -10.95 16.54
N ASP A 243 6.33 -10.22 15.55
CA ASP A 243 5.84 -8.83 15.67
C ASP A 243 4.36 -8.78 15.25
N PRO A 244 3.42 -8.91 16.21
CA PRO A 244 1.98 -8.94 15.92
C PRO A 244 1.44 -7.65 15.28
N ASP A 245 1.98 -6.49 15.66
CA ASP A 245 1.53 -5.20 15.14
C ASP A 245 1.96 -5.00 13.68
N TYR A 246 3.19 -5.36 13.37
CA TYR A 246 3.69 -5.39 11.98
C TYR A 246 2.92 -6.39 11.14
N CYS A 247 2.68 -7.59 11.67
CA CYS A 247 1.91 -8.63 10.99
C CYS A 247 0.47 -8.16 10.69
N GLY A 248 -0.16 -7.43 11.62
CA GLY A 248 -1.48 -6.81 11.42
C GLY A 248 -1.47 -5.80 10.26
N ARG A 249 -0.53 -4.85 10.27
CA ARG A 249 -0.40 -3.85 9.18
C ARG A 249 -0.11 -4.50 7.83
N LEU A 250 0.77 -5.50 7.78
CA LEU A 250 1.05 -6.26 6.55
C LEU A 250 -0.20 -6.92 5.99
N ARG A 251 -1.01 -7.54 6.85
CA ARG A 251 -2.27 -8.18 6.45
C ARG A 251 -3.22 -7.20 5.80
N ASP A 252 -3.36 -6.00 6.37
CA ASP A 252 -4.20 -4.94 5.83
C ASP A 252 -3.66 -4.44 4.48
N HIS A 253 -2.37 -4.16 4.38
CA HIS A 253 -1.72 -3.72 3.14
C HIS A 253 -1.84 -4.77 2.03
N LEU A 254 -1.62 -6.05 2.33
CA LEU A 254 -1.76 -7.14 1.38
C LEU A 254 -3.21 -7.34 0.92
N SER A 255 -4.18 -7.14 1.83
CA SER A 255 -5.60 -7.19 1.48
C SER A 255 -5.98 -6.06 0.51
N VAL A 256 -5.49 -4.83 0.76
CA VAL A 256 -5.69 -3.68 -0.14
C VAL A 256 -5.00 -3.92 -1.49
N ALA A 257 -3.77 -4.43 -1.48
CA ALA A 257 -3.04 -4.77 -2.69
C ALA A 257 -3.79 -5.82 -3.53
N ALA A 258 -4.23 -6.92 -2.90
CA ALA A 258 -5.00 -7.97 -3.57
C ALA A 258 -6.32 -7.46 -4.16
N GLN A 259 -7.03 -6.58 -3.45
CA GLN A 259 -8.24 -5.93 -3.95
C GLN A 259 -7.95 -5.01 -5.16
N GLY A 260 -6.84 -4.28 -5.12
CA GLY A 260 -6.39 -3.47 -6.24
C GLY A 260 -6.09 -4.32 -7.48
N VAL A 261 -5.38 -5.43 -7.29
CA VAL A 261 -5.09 -6.41 -8.36
C VAL A 261 -6.36 -6.99 -8.95
N ASP A 262 -7.31 -7.44 -8.13
CA ASP A 262 -8.61 -7.97 -8.60
C ASP A 262 -9.36 -6.93 -9.43
N SER A 263 -9.36 -5.67 -9.00
CA SER A 263 -9.99 -4.56 -9.72
C SER A 263 -9.31 -4.28 -11.07
N ARG A 264 -7.98 -4.31 -11.13
CA ARG A 264 -7.24 -4.11 -12.40
C ARG A 264 -7.46 -5.26 -13.38
N LEU A 265 -7.42 -6.51 -12.90
CA LEU A 265 -7.74 -7.68 -13.73
C LEU A 265 -9.17 -7.63 -14.27
N LYS A 266 -10.15 -7.18 -13.47
CA LYS A 266 -11.52 -6.94 -13.91
C LYS A 266 -11.59 -5.87 -15.01
N ALA A 267 -10.86 -4.78 -14.86
CA ALA A 267 -10.78 -3.72 -15.88
C ALA A 267 -10.19 -4.26 -17.20
N LEU A 268 -9.06 -4.98 -17.13
CA LEU A 268 -8.46 -5.61 -18.31
C LEU A 268 -9.42 -6.57 -19.03
N GLN A 269 -10.19 -7.36 -18.29
CA GLN A 269 -11.21 -8.24 -18.86
C GLN A 269 -12.30 -7.47 -19.58
N ALA A 270 -12.74 -6.34 -19.00
CA ALA A 270 -13.75 -5.49 -19.61
C ALA A 270 -13.21 -4.78 -20.88
N GLU A 271 -11.98 -4.28 -20.83
CA GLU A 271 -11.27 -3.67 -21.97
C GLU A 271 -11.15 -4.66 -23.13
N GLU A 272 -10.73 -5.90 -22.87
CA GLU A 272 -10.61 -6.96 -23.87
C GLU A 272 -11.98 -7.36 -24.45
N SER A 273 -13.01 -7.48 -23.60
CA SER A 273 -14.37 -7.78 -24.05
C SER A 273 -14.94 -6.68 -24.95
N SER A 274 -14.68 -5.42 -24.59
CA SER A 274 -15.08 -4.26 -25.40
C SER A 274 -14.37 -4.23 -26.75
N ARG A 275 -13.06 -4.49 -26.76
CA ARG A 275 -12.26 -4.58 -27.98
C ARG A 275 -12.77 -5.67 -28.92
N ARG A 276 -13.04 -6.87 -28.39
CA ARG A 276 -13.63 -7.99 -29.20
C ARG A 276 -14.98 -7.64 -29.74
N ALA A 277 -15.86 -6.98 -28.97
CA ALA A 277 -17.14 -6.53 -29.40
C ALA A 277 -17.04 -5.51 -30.57
N GLN A 278 -16.15 -4.52 -30.43
CA GLN A 278 -15.88 -3.53 -31.48
C GLN A 278 -15.36 -4.18 -32.77
N GLU A 279 -14.44 -5.14 -32.64
CA GLU A 279 -13.90 -5.88 -33.79
C GLU A 279 -14.96 -6.74 -34.46
N GLY A 280 -15.85 -7.38 -33.70
CA GLY A 280 -17.02 -8.11 -34.21
C GLY A 280 -17.99 -7.20 -34.95
N ILE A 281 -18.30 -6.01 -34.42
CA ILE A 281 -19.16 -5.03 -35.10
C ILE A 281 -18.50 -4.56 -36.39
N ARG A 282 -17.21 -4.25 -36.39
CA ARG A 282 -16.47 -3.85 -37.58
C ARG A 282 -16.55 -4.92 -38.68
N THR A 283 -16.30 -6.19 -38.34
CA THR A 283 -16.35 -7.30 -39.26
C THR A 283 -17.78 -7.51 -39.81
N ALA A 284 -18.81 -7.37 -38.97
CA ALA A 284 -20.22 -7.45 -39.40
C ALA A 284 -20.57 -6.33 -40.38
N LEU A 285 -20.14 -5.10 -40.12
CA LEU A 285 -20.36 -3.97 -41.04
C LEU A 285 -19.63 -4.16 -42.37
N GLU A 286 -18.42 -4.74 -42.37
CA GLU A 286 -17.71 -5.09 -43.60
C GLU A 286 -18.46 -6.11 -44.43
N ASN A 287 -18.98 -7.17 -43.80
CA ASN A 287 -19.76 -8.20 -44.49
C ASN A 287 -21.07 -7.64 -45.07
N VAL A 288 -21.80 -6.81 -44.30
CA VAL A 288 -23.02 -6.13 -44.80
C VAL A 288 -22.69 -5.22 -45.97
N GLY A 289 -21.61 -4.43 -45.90
CA GLY A 289 -21.14 -3.58 -46.99
C GLY A 289 -20.88 -4.38 -48.29
N ASN A 290 -20.16 -5.49 -48.19
CA ASN A 290 -19.85 -6.35 -49.32
C ASN A 290 -21.13 -6.96 -49.92
N THR A 291 -22.06 -7.44 -49.07
CA THR A 291 -23.34 -7.98 -49.53
C THR A 291 -24.19 -6.93 -50.28
N ILE A 292 -24.22 -5.68 -49.81
CA ILE A 292 -24.90 -4.59 -50.49
C ILE A 292 -24.28 -4.31 -51.88
N ILE A 293 -22.95 -4.34 -51.99
CA ILE A 293 -22.25 -4.16 -53.28
C ILE A 293 -22.61 -5.31 -54.24
N GLU A 294 -22.61 -6.56 -53.80
CA GLU A 294 -22.98 -7.71 -54.60
C GLU A 294 -24.44 -7.62 -55.07
N LEU A 295 -25.38 -7.25 -54.18
CA LEU A 295 -26.78 -7.03 -54.52
C LEU A 295 -26.95 -5.90 -55.54
N HIS A 296 -26.19 -4.81 -55.42
CA HIS A 296 -26.20 -3.70 -56.34
C HIS A 296 -25.77 -4.15 -57.76
N ILE A 297 -24.69 -4.90 -57.87
CA ILE A 297 -24.20 -5.44 -59.14
C ILE A 297 -25.23 -6.37 -59.77
N ALA A 298 -25.76 -7.35 -59.02
CA ALA A 298 -26.75 -8.31 -59.50
C ALA A 298 -28.07 -7.61 -59.93
N HIS A 299 -28.51 -6.59 -59.20
CA HIS A 299 -29.70 -5.82 -59.55
C HIS A 299 -29.49 -5.03 -60.82
N ARG A 300 -28.33 -4.42 -61.05
CA ARG A 300 -28.01 -3.71 -62.30
C ARG A 300 -27.99 -4.66 -63.51
N GLU A 301 -27.33 -5.80 -63.39
CA GLU A 301 -27.27 -6.82 -64.43
C GLU A 301 -28.69 -7.33 -64.82
N ASN A 302 -29.57 -7.58 -63.80
CA ASN A 302 -30.94 -7.95 -64.01
C ASN A 302 -31.77 -6.86 -64.71
N ALA A 303 -31.55 -5.57 -64.31
CA ALA A 303 -32.27 -4.47 -65.01
C ALA A 303 -31.85 -4.30 -66.46
N GLU A 304 -30.53 -4.42 -66.76
CA GLU A 304 -30.01 -4.39 -68.14
C GLU A 304 -30.56 -5.56 -68.99
N ALA A 305 -30.54 -6.79 -68.46
CA ALA A 305 -31.07 -7.96 -69.09
C ALA A 305 -32.60 -7.87 -69.35
N SER A 306 -33.34 -7.36 -68.34
CA SER A 306 -34.78 -7.14 -68.47
C SER A 306 -35.11 -6.09 -69.53
N SER A 307 -34.39 -5.00 -69.60
CA SER A 307 -34.55 -3.96 -70.63
C SER A 307 -34.28 -4.52 -72.00
N ALA A 308 -33.21 -5.30 -72.18
CA ALA A 308 -32.90 -5.95 -73.48
C ALA A 308 -34.03 -6.95 -73.96
N LEU A 309 -34.57 -7.72 -73.00
CA LEU A 309 -35.68 -8.64 -73.29
C LEU A 309 -36.94 -7.88 -73.69
N ILE A 310 -37.27 -6.74 -73.07
CA ILE A 310 -38.41 -5.92 -73.41
C ILE A 310 -38.27 -5.36 -74.81
N VAL A 311 -37.14 -4.83 -75.22
CA VAL A 311 -36.89 -4.32 -76.59
C VAL A 311 -36.96 -5.42 -77.59
N ASN A 312 -36.42 -6.61 -77.37
CA ASN A 312 -36.49 -7.77 -78.26
C ASN A 312 -37.90 -8.26 -78.40
N LEU A 313 -38.68 -8.32 -77.30
CA LEU A 313 -40.07 -8.68 -77.34
C LEU A 313 -40.92 -7.70 -78.22
N GLN A 314 -40.64 -6.39 -78.03
CA GLN A 314 -41.30 -5.35 -78.84
C GLN A 314 -41.05 -5.55 -80.34
N GLU A 315 -39.79 -5.72 -80.75
CA GLU A 315 -39.39 -5.94 -82.11
C GLU A 315 -40.04 -7.21 -82.68
N THR A 316 -40.05 -8.30 -81.92
CA THR A 316 -40.61 -9.59 -82.31
C THR A 316 -42.12 -9.48 -82.53
N LEU A 317 -42.82 -8.78 -81.61
CA LEU A 317 -44.28 -8.55 -81.74
C LEU A 317 -44.62 -7.70 -82.97
N LEU A 318 -43.92 -6.58 -83.19
CA LEU A 318 -44.13 -5.72 -84.35
C LEU A 318 -43.87 -6.45 -85.66
N ASN A 319 -42.80 -7.23 -85.76
CA ASN A 319 -42.48 -8.05 -86.91
C ASN A 319 -43.52 -9.16 -87.17
N SER A 320 -44.16 -9.65 -86.09
CA SER A 320 -45.22 -10.66 -86.20
C SER A 320 -46.54 -10.07 -86.75
N PHE A 321 -46.83 -8.80 -86.36
CA PHE A 321 -48.01 -8.11 -86.88
C PHE A 321 -47.93 -7.89 -88.41
N TYR A 322 -46.78 -7.54 -88.94
CA TYR A 322 -46.55 -7.46 -90.38
C TYR A 322 -46.84 -8.77 -91.12
N LYS A 323 -46.56 -9.92 -90.56
CA LYS A 323 -46.75 -11.25 -91.13
C LYS A 323 -48.18 -11.75 -91.09
N LEU A 324 -49.02 -11.20 -90.17
CA LEU A 324 -50.43 -11.65 -90.00
C LEU A 324 -51.43 -11.06 -90.95
N GLY A 325 -51.05 -10.04 -91.79
CA GLY A 325 -51.97 -9.44 -92.81
C GLY A 325 -53.17 -8.76 -92.16
N LEU A 326 -53.01 -8.10 -91.05
CA LEU A 326 -54.06 -7.41 -90.29
C LEU A 326 -54.61 -6.20 -91.00
N THR A 327 -55.88 -5.80 -90.78
CA THR A 327 -56.39 -4.52 -91.19
C THR A 327 -55.77 -3.36 -90.40
N ASP A 328 -55.71 -2.14 -91.01
CA ASP A 328 -55.13 -0.94 -90.43
C ASP A 328 -55.65 -0.64 -89.01
N ASN A 329 -56.94 -0.90 -88.75
CA ASN A 329 -57.57 -0.71 -87.44
C ASN A 329 -57.16 -1.76 -86.43
N GLN A 330 -56.94 -3.03 -86.86
CA GLN A 330 -56.47 -4.09 -85.98
C GLN A 330 -54.97 -3.89 -85.64
N GLU A 331 -54.20 -3.46 -86.63
CA GLU A 331 -52.77 -3.16 -86.43
C GLU A 331 -52.55 -2.01 -85.41
N LYS A 332 -53.31 -0.89 -85.59
CA LYS A 332 -53.28 0.24 -84.66
C LYS A 332 -53.72 -0.18 -83.26
N PHE A 333 -54.78 -0.99 -83.12
CA PHE A 333 -55.21 -1.46 -81.80
C PHE A 333 -54.18 -2.30 -81.11
N LEU A 334 -53.54 -3.23 -81.80
CA LEU A 334 -52.45 -4.06 -81.23
C LEU A 334 -51.21 -3.27 -80.92
N GLN A 335 -50.79 -2.34 -81.76
CA GLN A 335 -49.65 -1.44 -81.50
C GLN A 335 -49.89 -0.60 -80.26
N ASN A 336 -51.08 -0.03 -80.06
CA ASN A 336 -51.41 0.72 -78.87
C ASN A 336 -51.40 -0.16 -77.63
N MET A 337 -52.01 -1.37 -77.70
CA MET A 337 -52.03 -2.29 -76.58
C MET A 337 -50.62 -2.75 -76.16
N VAL A 338 -49.74 -3.04 -77.12
CA VAL A 338 -48.32 -3.39 -76.84
C VAL A 338 -47.58 -2.18 -76.31
N GLY A 339 -47.81 -0.97 -76.84
CA GLY A 339 -47.24 0.26 -76.35
C GLY A 339 -47.57 0.54 -74.89
N ASP A 340 -48.85 0.40 -74.53
CA ASP A 340 -49.31 0.60 -73.11
C ASP A 340 -48.70 -0.46 -72.18
N PHE A 341 -48.65 -1.73 -72.63
CA PHE A 341 -48.00 -2.77 -71.82
C PHE A 341 -46.52 -2.54 -71.64
N MET A 342 -45.82 -2.13 -72.73
CA MET A 342 -44.38 -1.77 -72.65
C MET A 342 -44.14 -0.56 -71.74
N ALA A 343 -44.98 0.48 -71.75
CA ALA A 343 -44.89 1.62 -70.87
C ALA A 343 -45.02 1.22 -69.39
N GLN A 344 -45.98 0.25 -69.11
CA GLN A 344 -46.11 -0.26 -67.74
C GLN A 344 -44.88 -1.05 -67.30
N MET A 345 -44.29 -1.86 -68.16
CA MET A 345 -43.07 -2.62 -67.89
C MET A 345 -41.85 -1.69 -67.62
N VAL A 346 -41.71 -0.66 -68.46
CA VAL A 346 -40.65 0.36 -68.25
C VAL A 346 -40.85 1.09 -66.91
N ALA A 347 -42.08 1.47 -66.54
CA ALA A 347 -42.41 2.08 -65.30
C ALA A 347 -42.08 1.17 -64.04
N LEU A 348 -42.24 -0.15 -64.22
CA LEU A 348 -41.82 -1.13 -63.19
C LEU A 348 -40.31 -1.22 -63.07
N LEU A 349 -39.55 -1.16 -64.15
CA LEU A 349 -38.08 -1.12 -64.13
C LEU A 349 -37.56 0.17 -63.54
N ASP A 350 -38.15 1.33 -63.80
CA ASP A 350 -37.82 2.60 -63.23
C ASP A 350 -37.96 2.62 -61.66
N ARG A 351 -38.98 1.94 -61.11
CA ARG A 351 -39.12 1.71 -59.68
C ARG A 351 -37.98 0.85 -59.15
N GLY A 352 -37.48 -0.10 -59.89
CA GLY A 352 -36.27 -0.85 -59.53
C GLY A 352 -35.03 0.03 -59.42
N ILE A 353 -34.84 1.03 -60.28
CA ILE A 353 -33.76 1.97 -60.31
C ILE A 353 -33.79 2.85 -59.03
N GLN A 354 -34.99 3.30 -58.58
CA GLN A 354 -35.12 4.05 -57.30
C GLN A 354 -34.68 3.22 -56.08
N THR A 355 -34.90 1.92 -56.11
CA THR A 355 -34.41 0.99 -55.06
C THR A 355 -32.88 0.91 -55.08
N GLN A 356 -32.27 0.99 -56.26
CA GLN A 356 -30.82 1.00 -56.46
C GLN A 356 -30.16 2.26 -55.85
N ASP A 357 -30.78 3.43 -56.04
CA ASP A 357 -30.31 4.69 -55.44
C ASP A 357 -30.37 4.66 -53.91
N ALA A 358 -31.37 3.97 -53.33
CA ALA A 358 -31.47 3.78 -51.87
C ALA A 358 -30.37 2.86 -51.36
N LEU A 359 -30.06 1.75 -52.07
CA LEU A 359 -28.97 0.85 -51.74
C LEU A 359 -27.60 1.54 -51.85
N SER A 360 -27.39 2.36 -52.86
CA SER A 360 -26.17 3.16 -53.02
C SER A 360 -25.97 4.17 -51.88
N ARG A 361 -27.03 4.82 -51.41
CA ARG A 361 -26.99 5.73 -50.24
C ARG A 361 -26.65 4.98 -48.97
N LEU A 362 -27.25 3.80 -48.76
CA LEU A 362 -26.93 2.93 -47.60
C LEU A 362 -25.47 2.46 -47.62
N SER A 363 -24.94 2.08 -48.78
CA SER A 363 -23.54 1.70 -48.96
C SER A 363 -22.59 2.82 -48.59
N ASN A 364 -22.88 4.06 -49.00
CA ASN A 364 -22.07 5.24 -48.68
C ASN A 364 -22.13 5.56 -47.16
N GLN A 365 -23.33 5.49 -46.55
CA GLN A 365 -23.47 5.69 -45.10
C GLN A 365 -22.70 4.64 -44.29
N LEU A 366 -22.67 3.38 -44.72
CA LEU A 366 -21.86 2.33 -44.07
C LEU A 366 -20.37 2.56 -44.26
N ALA A 367 -19.94 3.08 -45.40
CA ALA A 367 -18.54 3.44 -45.66
C ALA A 367 -18.08 4.59 -44.74
N ASP A 368 -18.94 5.59 -44.50
CA ASP A 368 -18.64 6.70 -43.56
C ASP A 368 -18.56 6.21 -42.12
N LEU A 369 -19.43 5.29 -41.69
CA LEU A 369 -19.36 4.68 -40.35
C LEU A 369 -18.12 3.81 -40.14
N ARG A 370 -17.43 3.37 -41.18
CA ARG A 370 -16.16 2.62 -41.12
C ARG A 370 -14.95 3.52 -40.86
N GLN A 371 -15.05 4.83 -41.14
CA GLN A 371 -13.94 5.79 -40.98
C GLN A 371 -13.92 6.47 -39.61
N HIS A 372 -14.96 6.32 -38.81
CA HIS A 372 -15.08 6.77 -37.42
C HIS A 372 -15.06 5.59 -36.45
#